data_6a863906cf086f3982403a5d39e49e20
#
_entry.id   6a863906cf086f3982403a5d39e49e20
#
_cell.length_a   1.000
_cell.length_b   1.000
_cell.length_c   1.000
_cell.angle_alpha   90.00
_cell.angle_beta   90.00
_cell.angle_gamma   90.00
#
_symmetry.space_group_name_H-M   'P 1'
#
loop_
_entity.id
_entity.type
_entity.pdbx_description
1 polymer ?
#
loop_
_entity_poly.entity_id
_entity_poly.type
_entity_poly.pdbx_seq_one_letter_code
_entity_poly.pdbx_strand_id
1 'polypeptide(L)'
;MQAISQPPPAGSEARFDPAFGRRFIVTVDTEEEFDWDRPLRREGHGLDHLPRLAKFQSFCESQGVAPVYLLDWPVATSSLAADILVPAVEAGKAEVGVQLHPWVNPPFDEEMTPSNSFSGNLPRDLEAAKLGNLRRVIEQNFGVAPLVYRAGRYGTGPHTADLLREFGLAIDTSVRANFDYSAEGGPDYRAHPLAPYWMDPGKSLLELPLTTVYWGMLRRQGQYLFPLVRRAGRLPGVLSRLGLLERIALTPEGVSVDEAIRGIDIALDDGLPLLVFSFHSPSLHPGHTPYVRSDRDLDDLYDWWRRVFDYCALREVRPTTIGGIMGAVER
;
A
#
# COMPACT_ATOMS: atom_id res chain seq x y z
N MET A 1 11.89 5.75 -19.10
CA MET A 1 10.50 5.31 -18.85
C MET A 1 9.68 6.50 -18.36
N GLN A 2 8.33 6.42 -18.40
CA GLN A 2 7.50 7.43 -17.75
C GLN A 2 7.65 7.30 -16.23
N ALA A 3 7.69 8.42 -15.51
CA ALA A 3 7.75 8.39 -14.05
C ALA A 3 6.43 7.88 -13.46
N ILE A 4 6.48 7.09 -12.38
CA ILE A 4 5.29 6.59 -11.66
C ILE A 4 4.42 7.76 -11.17
N SER A 5 5.05 8.87 -10.81
CA SER A 5 4.35 10.10 -10.39
C SER A 5 3.52 10.78 -11.50
N GLN A 6 3.57 10.29 -12.72
CA GLN A 6 2.78 10.80 -13.86
C GLN A 6 1.71 9.76 -14.24
N PRO A 7 0.47 10.19 -14.57
CA PRO A 7 -0.56 9.27 -15.04
C PRO A 7 -0.11 8.47 -16.26
N PRO A 8 -0.44 7.19 -16.37
CA PRO A 8 -0.04 6.38 -17.50
C PRO A 8 -0.67 6.87 -18.82
N PRO A 9 -0.04 6.61 -19.97
CA PRO A 9 -0.64 6.92 -21.26
C PRO A 9 -1.90 6.07 -21.50
N ALA A 10 -2.78 6.54 -22.38
CA ALA A 10 -3.97 5.79 -22.76
C ALA A 10 -3.59 4.40 -23.34
N GLY A 11 -4.32 3.37 -22.96
CA GLY A 11 -4.07 1.99 -23.39
C GLY A 11 -3.03 1.22 -22.58
N SER A 12 -2.56 1.78 -21.45
CA SER A 12 -1.64 1.08 -20.53
C SER A 12 -2.35 0.13 -19.57
N GLU A 13 -3.68 0.09 -19.55
CA GLU A 13 -4.46 -0.77 -18.65
C GLU A 13 -4.01 -2.23 -18.74
N ALA A 14 -3.77 -2.84 -17.60
CA ALA A 14 -3.45 -4.26 -17.52
C ALA A 14 -4.72 -5.09 -17.72
N ARG A 15 -4.64 -6.07 -18.61
CA ARG A 15 -5.71 -7.04 -18.83
C ARG A 15 -5.36 -8.34 -18.13
N PHE A 16 -6.37 -9.01 -17.61
CA PHE A 16 -6.22 -10.30 -16.95
C PHE A 16 -6.98 -11.38 -17.73
N ASP A 17 -6.47 -12.60 -17.67
CA ASP A 17 -7.20 -13.76 -18.15
C ASP A 17 -8.62 -13.75 -17.54
N PRO A 18 -9.68 -14.00 -18.32
CA PRO A 18 -11.05 -14.07 -17.81
C PRO A 18 -11.24 -15.04 -16.64
N ALA A 19 -10.46 -16.12 -16.57
CA ALA A 19 -10.47 -17.07 -15.45
C ALA A 19 -9.95 -16.49 -14.14
N PHE A 20 -9.19 -15.37 -14.17
CA PHE A 20 -8.74 -14.67 -12.98
C PHE A 20 -9.93 -14.20 -12.14
N GLY A 21 -10.98 -13.69 -12.79
CA GLY A 21 -12.17 -13.17 -12.13
C GLY A 21 -11.86 -11.96 -11.26
N ARG A 22 -12.68 -11.74 -10.23
CA ARG A 22 -12.49 -10.64 -9.28
C ARG A 22 -11.61 -11.09 -8.12
N ARG A 23 -10.58 -10.31 -7.82
CA ARG A 23 -9.58 -10.65 -6.80
C ARG A 23 -9.31 -9.51 -5.84
N PHE A 24 -8.72 -9.85 -4.70
CA PHE A 24 -8.13 -8.86 -3.80
C PHE A 24 -6.78 -9.33 -3.26
N ILE A 25 -5.93 -8.36 -2.90
CA ILE A 25 -4.73 -8.57 -2.09
C ILE A 25 -4.77 -7.69 -0.86
N VAL A 26 -4.08 -8.11 0.18
CA VAL A 26 -3.83 -7.32 1.39
C VAL A 26 -2.35 -6.99 1.43
N THR A 27 -2.02 -5.72 1.34
CA THR A 27 -0.65 -5.23 1.55
C THR A 27 -0.53 -4.67 2.96
N VAL A 28 0.54 -5.03 3.65
CA VAL A 28 0.83 -4.59 5.01
C VAL A 28 2.09 -3.74 4.95
N ASP A 29 1.95 -2.44 5.19
CA ASP A 29 3.10 -1.56 5.37
C ASP A 29 3.76 -1.94 6.70
N THR A 30 4.82 -2.78 6.58
CA THR A 30 5.46 -3.43 7.72
C THR A 30 6.70 -2.63 8.06
N GLU A 31 6.50 -1.70 8.99
CA GLU A 31 7.35 -0.55 9.18
C GLU A 31 7.66 -0.30 10.64
N GLU A 32 8.66 0.55 10.88
CA GLU A 32 9.01 1.02 12.22
C GLU A 32 7.85 1.79 12.87
N GLU A 33 7.83 1.77 14.19
CA GLU A 33 6.95 2.60 14.99
C GLU A 33 7.49 4.02 15.05
N PHE A 34 6.79 4.97 14.45
CA PHE A 34 7.12 6.38 14.51
C PHE A 34 5.95 7.20 15.08
N ASP A 35 6.28 8.34 15.65
CA ASP A 35 5.27 9.26 16.18
C ASP A 35 4.67 10.08 15.02
N TRP A 36 3.41 9.83 14.69
CA TRP A 36 2.68 10.46 13.58
C TRP A 36 2.53 11.99 13.73
N ASP A 37 2.67 12.49 14.96
CA ASP A 37 2.53 13.90 15.29
C ASP A 37 3.89 14.64 15.40
N ARG A 38 5.01 13.92 15.19
CA ARG A 38 6.37 14.46 15.30
C ARG A 38 7.16 14.32 14.00
N PRO A 39 8.23 15.11 13.84
CA PRO A 39 9.15 14.94 12.72
C PRO A 39 9.75 13.53 12.69
N LEU A 40 9.93 12.99 11.49
CA LEU A 40 10.58 11.71 11.25
C LEU A 40 12.01 11.70 11.84
N ARG A 41 12.47 10.53 12.28
CA ARG A 41 13.77 10.33 12.93
C ARG A 41 14.48 9.12 12.34
N ARG A 42 15.80 9.19 12.27
CA ARG A 42 16.66 8.04 11.90
C ARG A 42 16.73 6.99 13.00
N GLU A 43 16.66 7.41 14.24
CA GLU A 43 16.81 6.59 15.44
C GLU A 43 15.68 6.84 16.44
N GLY A 44 15.52 5.94 17.40
CA GLY A 44 14.52 6.06 18.46
C GLY A 44 13.10 5.65 18.01
N HIS A 45 12.98 4.88 16.92
CA HIS A 45 11.78 4.14 16.55
C HIS A 45 11.70 2.83 17.32
N GLY A 46 10.49 2.30 17.49
CA GLY A 46 10.22 0.99 18.11
C GLY A 46 9.89 -0.08 17.07
N LEU A 47 9.87 -1.32 17.55
CA LEU A 47 9.39 -2.51 16.82
C LEU A 47 8.56 -3.42 17.76
N ASP A 48 7.93 -2.84 18.77
CA ASP A 48 7.22 -3.58 19.82
C ASP A 48 5.97 -4.31 19.29
N HIS A 49 5.45 -3.87 18.13
CA HIS A 49 4.33 -4.51 17.44
C HIS A 49 4.70 -5.83 16.73
N LEU A 50 5.98 -6.08 16.41
CA LEU A 50 6.39 -7.25 15.61
C LEU A 50 5.85 -8.59 16.13
N PRO A 51 5.83 -8.90 17.44
CA PRO A 51 5.23 -10.15 17.92
C PRO A 51 3.77 -10.34 17.53
N ARG A 52 3.05 -9.24 17.26
CA ARG A 52 1.64 -9.26 16.85
C ARG A 52 1.44 -9.69 15.39
N LEU A 53 2.49 -9.63 14.56
CA LEU A 53 2.46 -10.15 13.19
C LEU A 53 2.09 -11.64 13.17
N ALA A 54 2.58 -12.44 14.13
CA ALA A 54 2.23 -13.86 14.20
C ALA A 54 0.71 -14.10 14.36
N LYS A 55 0.03 -13.27 15.18
CA LYS A 55 -1.43 -13.35 15.34
C LYS A 55 -2.14 -12.93 14.07
N PHE A 56 -1.69 -11.85 13.41
CA PHE A 56 -2.30 -11.38 12.17
C PHE A 56 -2.10 -12.38 11.03
N GLN A 57 -0.90 -12.96 10.91
CA GLN A 57 -0.62 -14.02 9.94
C GLN A 57 -1.54 -15.22 10.12
N SER A 58 -1.65 -15.74 11.36
CA SER A 58 -2.55 -16.86 11.67
C SER A 58 -4.01 -16.53 11.37
N PHE A 59 -4.43 -15.29 11.64
CA PHE A 59 -5.77 -14.81 11.26
C PHE A 59 -5.96 -14.84 9.74
N CYS A 60 -5.04 -14.28 8.95
CA CYS A 60 -5.11 -14.30 7.50
C CYS A 60 -5.15 -15.72 6.93
N GLU A 61 -4.32 -16.62 7.45
CA GLU A 61 -4.33 -18.04 7.06
C GLU A 61 -5.69 -18.70 7.31
N SER A 62 -6.33 -18.41 8.46
CA SER A 62 -7.67 -18.93 8.77
C SER A 62 -8.74 -18.44 7.79
N GLN A 63 -8.51 -17.31 7.11
CA GLN A 63 -9.38 -16.71 6.10
C GLN A 63 -8.95 -17.09 4.66
N GLY A 64 -7.91 -17.89 4.50
CA GLY A 64 -7.36 -18.25 3.19
C GLY A 64 -6.68 -17.08 2.45
N VAL A 65 -6.23 -16.06 3.18
CA VAL A 65 -5.55 -14.87 2.66
C VAL A 65 -4.05 -14.99 2.88
N ALA A 66 -3.26 -14.74 1.85
CA ALA A 66 -1.81 -14.60 1.93
C ALA A 66 -1.45 -13.10 1.84
N PRO A 67 -1.12 -12.42 2.96
CA PRO A 67 -0.77 -11.01 2.93
C PRO A 67 0.60 -10.78 2.31
N VAL A 68 0.79 -9.59 1.73
CA VAL A 68 2.07 -9.09 1.22
C VAL A 68 2.64 -8.11 2.24
N TYR A 69 3.67 -8.52 2.98
CA TYR A 69 4.36 -7.68 3.94
C TYR A 69 5.42 -6.85 3.23
N LEU A 70 5.20 -5.54 3.16
CA LEU A 70 6.13 -4.59 2.57
C LEU A 70 7.07 -4.10 3.68
N LEU A 71 8.32 -4.58 3.65
CA LEU A 71 9.27 -4.43 4.75
C LEU A 71 10.12 -3.18 4.57
N ASP A 72 10.20 -2.36 5.60
CA ASP A 72 11.19 -1.31 5.72
C ASP A 72 12.54 -1.84 6.24
N TRP A 73 13.53 -0.95 6.38
CA TRP A 73 14.88 -1.35 6.82
C TRP A 73 14.91 -1.88 8.26
N PRO A 74 14.30 -1.23 9.27
CA PRO A 74 14.27 -1.76 10.63
C PRO A 74 13.64 -3.14 10.74
N VAL A 75 12.52 -3.37 10.06
CA VAL A 75 11.86 -4.68 10.07
C VAL A 75 12.65 -5.71 9.26
N ALA A 76 13.17 -5.34 8.10
CA ALA A 76 13.96 -6.24 7.24
C ALA A 76 15.25 -6.73 7.91
N THR A 77 15.79 -5.95 8.86
CA THR A 77 16.99 -6.32 9.65
C THR A 77 16.66 -6.99 10.97
N SER A 78 15.40 -7.12 11.35
CA SER A 78 14.95 -7.76 12.59
C SER A 78 14.92 -9.28 12.46
N SER A 79 15.71 -9.99 13.28
CA SER A 79 15.63 -11.46 13.37
C SER A 79 14.26 -11.94 13.82
N LEU A 80 13.58 -11.19 14.71
CA LEU A 80 12.22 -11.53 15.15
C LEU A 80 11.22 -11.48 14.00
N ALA A 81 11.31 -10.47 13.11
CA ALA A 81 10.46 -10.41 11.93
C ALA A 81 10.71 -11.59 10.99
N ALA A 82 11.97 -11.97 10.79
CA ALA A 82 12.33 -13.14 10.00
C ALA A 82 11.80 -14.44 10.63
N ASP A 83 11.99 -14.64 11.94
CA ASP A 83 11.49 -15.82 12.67
C ASP A 83 9.97 -16.00 12.54
N ILE A 84 9.21 -14.89 12.47
CA ILE A 84 7.75 -14.90 12.32
C ILE A 84 7.32 -15.13 10.88
N LEU A 85 7.92 -14.43 9.91
CA LEU A 85 7.41 -14.37 8.54
C LEU A 85 8.00 -15.43 7.62
N VAL A 86 9.27 -15.84 7.80
CA VAL A 86 9.92 -16.83 6.91
C VAL A 86 9.14 -18.14 6.82
N PRO A 87 8.65 -18.75 7.93
CA PRO A 87 7.86 -19.98 7.82
C PRO A 87 6.58 -19.83 6.98
N ALA A 88 5.93 -18.67 7.07
CA ALA A 88 4.73 -18.38 6.29
C ALA A 88 5.05 -18.15 4.81
N VAL A 89 6.17 -17.47 4.51
CA VAL A 89 6.67 -17.25 3.15
C VAL A 89 7.04 -18.58 2.48
N GLU A 90 7.80 -19.43 3.15
CA GLU A 90 8.17 -20.77 2.66
C GLU A 90 6.95 -21.67 2.41
N ALA A 91 5.92 -21.54 3.24
CA ALA A 91 4.65 -22.25 3.08
C ALA A 91 3.74 -21.67 1.99
N GLY A 92 4.11 -20.54 1.34
CA GLY A 92 3.27 -19.82 0.38
C GLY A 92 2.02 -19.19 1.01
N LYS A 93 2.07 -18.89 2.31
CA LYS A 93 0.99 -18.28 3.10
C LYS A 93 1.19 -16.78 3.33
N ALA A 94 2.34 -16.26 2.96
CA ALA A 94 2.68 -14.85 2.95
C ALA A 94 3.64 -14.55 1.81
N GLU A 95 3.72 -13.29 1.43
CA GLU A 95 4.72 -12.77 0.50
C GLU A 95 5.41 -11.56 1.14
N VAL A 96 6.66 -11.29 0.77
CA VAL A 96 7.39 -10.11 1.23
C VAL A 96 7.75 -9.20 0.06
N GLY A 97 7.68 -7.91 0.29
CA GLY A 97 8.06 -6.85 -0.64
C GLY A 97 8.91 -5.80 0.04
N VAL A 98 9.23 -4.76 -0.70
CA VAL A 98 10.09 -3.65 -0.27
C VAL A 98 9.23 -2.43 0.07
N GLN A 99 9.44 -1.82 1.25
CA GLN A 99 8.95 -0.48 1.57
C GLN A 99 10.12 0.44 1.88
N LEU A 100 10.39 1.40 1.01
CA LEU A 100 11.54 2.28 1.18
C LEU A 100 11.19 3.53 1.98
N HIS A 101 11.59 3.55 3.25
CA HIS A 101 11.60 4.71 4.12
C HIS A 101 12.99 5.36 4.13
N PRO A 102 13.25 6.47 3.41
CA PRO A 102 14.58 7.04 3.28
C PRO A 102 15.25 7.36 4.61
N TRP A 103 14.49 7.81 5.59
CA TRP A 103 15.01 8.28 6.89
C TRP A 103 15.57 7.18 7.78
N VAL A 104 15.12 5.92 7.63
CA VAL A 104 15.62 4.77 8.40
C VAL A 104 16.44 3.79 7.57
N ASN A 105 16.56 4.02 6.26
CA ASN A 105 17.27 3.13 5.33
C ASN A 105 18.64 3.72 4.93
N PRO A 106 19.77 3.03 5.20
CA PRO A 106 21.09 3.50 4.77
C PRO A 106 21.31 3.38 3.25
N PRO A 107 22.26 4.18 2.67
CA PRO A 107 23.14 5.16 3.33
C PRO A 107 22.40 6.45 3.70
N PHE A 108 22.91 7.21 4.70
CA PHE A 108 22.28 8.42 5.24
C PHE A 108 23.01 9.67 4.74
N ASP A 109 23.14 9.82 3.43
CA ASP A 109 23.86 10.93 2.80
C ASP A 109 22.98 12.17 2.57
N GLU A 110 21.66 12.02 2.74
CA GLU A 110 20.72 13.13 2.64
C GLU A 110 20.52 13.87 3.95
N GLU A 111 20.16 15.14 3.84
CA GLU A 111 19.64 15.92 4.96
C GLU A 111 18.21 15.47 5.31
N MET A 112 17.90 15.43 6.60
CA MET A 112 16.54 15.11 7.09
C MET A 112 15.62 16.31 6.90
N THR A 113 14.90 16.31 5.78
CA THR A 113 13.88 17.32 5.45
C THR A 113 12.55 16.65 5.10
N PRO A 114 11.41 17.34 5.20
CA PRO A 114 10.13 16.80 4.73
C PRO A 114 10.17 16.35 3.28
N SER A 115 10.88 17.07 2.41
CA SER A 115 11.05 16.71 0.99
C SER A 115 11.84 15.42 0.82
N ASN A 116 12.94 15.24 1.53
CA ASN A 116 13.80 14.06 1.42
C ASN A 116 13.21 12.80 2.09
N SER A 117 12.07 12.92 2.78
CA SER A 117 11.32 11.77 3.25
C SER A 117 10.54 11.06 2.14
N PHE A 118 10.40 11.68 0.97
CA PHE A 118 9.91 11.02 -0.24
C PHE A 118 11.10 10.48 -1.02
N SER A 119 11.22 9.16 -1.18
CA SER A 119 12.38 8.52 -1.81
C SER A 119 12.63 9.03 -3.23
N GLY A 120 11.57 9.31 -3.98
CA GLY A 120 11.65 9.83 -5.34
C GLY A 120 12.18 11.27 -5.47
N ASN A 121 12.36 11.99 -4.37
CA ASN A 121 12.99 13.33 -4.35
C ASN A 121 14.51 13.26 -4.14
N LEU A 122 15.03 12.08 -3.79
CA LEU A 122 16.46 11.89 -3.62
C LEU A 122 17.19 11.86 -4.96
N PRO A 123 18.48 12.22 -4.99
CA PRO A 123 19.31 11.94 -6.15
C PRO A 123 19.24 10.47 -6.54
N ARG A 124 19.22 10.19 -7.87
CA ARG A 124 19.07 8.83 -8.40
C ARG A 124 20.01 7.80 -7.74
N ASP A 125 21.28 8.17 -7.59
CA ASP A 125 22.28 7.24 -7.06
C ASP A 125 22.02 6.92 -5.58
N LEU A 126 21.50 7.87 -4.82
CA LEU A 126 21.14 7.66 -3.42
C LEU A 126 19.85 6.83 -3.28
N GLU A 127 18.83 7.09 -4.09
CA GLU A 127 17.63 6.26 -4.16
C GLU A 127 18.01 4.82 -4.53
N ALA A 128 18.87 4.64 -5.54
CA ALA A 128 19.37 3.34 -5.97
C ALA A 128 20.15 2.61 -4.86
N ALA A 129 21.03 3.30 -4.15
CA ALA A 129 21.82 2.71 -3.08
C ALA A 129 20.93 2.24 -1.92
N LYS A 130 19.96 3.07 -1.51
CA LYS A 130 18.98 2.71 -0.47
C LYS A 130 18.14 1.50 -0.89
N LEU A 131 17.55 1.53 -2.08
CA LEU A 131 16.75 0.46 -2.62
C LEU A 131 17.53 -0.85 -2.73
N GLY A 132 18.75 -0.79 -3.27
CA GLY A 132 19.64 -1.95 -3.41
C GLY A 132 20.05 -2.57 -2.07
N ASN A 133 20.30 -1.73 -1.04
CA ASN A 133 20.60 -2.21 0.30
C ASN A 133 19.39 -2.94 0.91
N LEU A 134 18.22 -2.33 0.85
CA LEU A 134 16.99 -2.91 1.43
C LEU A 134 16.61 -4.22 0.73
N ARG A 135 16.60 -4.22 -0.61
CA ARG A 135 16.32 -5.43 -1.38
C ARG A 135 17.25 -6.58 -1.00
N ARG A 136 18.57 -6.29 -0.89
CA ARG A 136 19.58 -7.30 -0.54
C ARG A 136 19.35 -7.88 0.86
N VAL A 137 19.03 -7.04 1.83
CA VAL A 137 18.76 -7.47 3.21
C VAL A 137 17.51 -8.35 3.27
N ILE A 138 16.45 -7.98 2.55
CA ILE A 138 15.24 -8.82 2.46
C ILE A 138 15.59 -10.17 1.84
N GLU A 139 16.33 -10.20 0.73
CA GLU A 139 16.72 -11.44 0.08
C GLU A 139 17.58 -12.34 1.00
N GLN A 140 18.50 -11.74 1.76
CA GLN A 140 19.36 -12.47 2.71
C GLN A 140 18.58 -13.02 3.92
N ASN A 141 17.68 -12.24 4.50
CA ASN A 141 17.03 -12.60 5.76
C ASN A 141 15.72 -13.37 5.57
N PHE A 142 15.05 -13.22 4.43
CA PHE A 142 13.75 -13.87 4.15
C PHE A 142 13.84 -14.95 3.06
N GLY A 143 15.02 -15.16 2.45
CA GLY A 143 15.28 -16.25 1.51
C GLY A 143 14.60 -16.11 0.14
N VAL A 144 13.96 -14.98 -0.15
CA VAL A 144 13.24 -14.74 -1.41
C VAL A 144 13.59 -13.37 -1.99
N ALA A 145 13.72 -13.30 -3.32
CA ALA A 145 13.87 -12.04 -4.02
C ALA A 145 12.49 -11.33 -4.07
N PRO A 146 12.34 -10.13 -3.46
CA PRO A 146 11.08 -9.42 -3.48
C PRO A 146 10.74 -8.96 -4.91
N LEU A 147 9.47 -9.06 -5.28
CA LEU A 147 8.94 -8.61 -6.58
C LEU A 147 8.15 -7.31 -6.49
N VAL A 148 7.72 -6.93 -5.28
CA VAL A 148 6.82 -5.79 -5.02
C VAL A 148 7.54 -4.69 -4.28
N TYR A 149 7.25 -3.47 -4.68
CA TYR A 149 7.73 -2.25 -4.06
C TYR A 149 6.60 -1.31 -3.67
N ARG A 150 6.80 -0.59 -2.58
CA ARG A 150 6.05 0.62 -2.21
C ARG A 150 7.01 1.69 -1.71
N ALA A 151 6.91 2.88 -2.28
CA ALA A 151 7.62 4.04 -1.74
C ALA A 151 7.00 4.45 -0.41
N GLY A 152 7.84 4.68 0.60
CA GLY A 152 7.42 5.30 1.84
C GLY A 152 6.70 6.63 1.58
N ARG A 153 5.64 6.90 2.32
CA ARG A 153 4.77 8.06 2.09
C ARG A 153 4.23 8.16 0.65
N TYR A 154 4.23 7.04 -0.09
CA TYR A 154 3.83 6.97 -1.50
C TYR A 154 4.68 7.84 -2.44
N GLY A 155 5.92 8.13 -2.05
CA GLY A 155 6.78 9.15 -2.62
C GLY A 155 7.64 8.70 -3.78
N THR A 156 7.05 8.32 -4.93
CA THR A 156 7.78 7.99 -6.14
C THR A 156 8.27 9.22 -6.90
N GLY A 157 9.35 9.07 -7.67
CA GLY A 157 9.99 10.15 -8.42
C GLY A 157 10.33 9.81 -9.87
N PRO A 158 11.13 10.66 -10.50
CA PRO A 158 11.43 10.52 -11.93
C PRO A 158 12.27 9.28 -12.26
N HIS A 159 13.00 8.74 -11.28
CA HIS A 159 13.92 7.62 -11.47
C HIS A 159 13.39 6.30 -10.91
N THR A 160 12.39 6.33 -10.04
CA THR A 160 11.87 5.18 -9.31
C THR A 160 11.52 4.02 -10.25
N ALA A 161 10.76 4.24 -11.33
CA ALA A 161 10.38 3.18 -12.26
C ALA A 161 11.57 2.47 -12.93
N ASP A 162 12.60 3.22 -13.32
CA ASP A 162 13.80 2.64 -13.92
C ASP A 162 14.59 1.85 -12.89
N LEU A 163 14.72 2.35 -11.66
CA LEU A 163 15.38 1.66 -10.56
C LEU A 163 14.67 0.37 -10.18
N LEU A 164 13.34 0.36 -10.10
CA LEU A 164 12.59 -0.86 -9.80
C LEU A 164 12.93 -1.98 -10.80
N ARG A 165 12.97 -1.65 -12.10
CA ARG A 165 13.36 -2.61 -13.13
C ARG A 165 14.82 -3.06 -13.01
N GLU A 166 15.75 -2.12 -12.80
CA GLU A 166 17.17 -2.43 -12.61
C GLU A 166 17.39 -3.41 -11.46
N PHE A 167 16.61 -3.30 -10.40
CA PHE A 167 16.65 -4.19 -9.25
C PHE A 167 15.71 -5.40 -9.37
N GLY A 168 15.07 -5.64 -10.52
CA GLY A 168 14.24 -6.83 -10.76
C GLY A 168 12.91 -6.83 -10.00
N LEU A 169 12.44 -5.67 -9.55
CA LEU A 169 11.10 -5.50 -8.99
C LEU A 169 10.11 -5.36 -10.15
N ALA A 170 9.07 -6.19 -10.15
CA ALA A 170 8.13 -6.31 -11.26
C ALA A 170 6.80 -5.58 -11.00
N ILE A 171 6.55 -5.22 -9.74
CA ILE A 171 5.31 -4.58 -9.30
C ILE A 171 5.65 -3.35 -8.44
N ASP A 172 5.02 -2.23 -8.77
CA ASP A 172 4.88 -1.09 -7.86
C ASP A 172 3.45 -1.04 -7.30
N THR A 173 3.30 -0.63 -6.05
CA THR A 173 2.02 -0.38 -5.42
C THR A 173 2.06 0.92 -4.60
N SER A 174 2.77 1.92 -5.14
CA SER A 174 2.93 3.24 -4.52
C SER A 174 1.82 4.21 -4.89
N VAL A 175 1.12 4.00 -6.01
CA VAL A 175 0.07 4.91 -6.44
C VAL A 175 -1.14 4.81 -5.53
N ARG A 176 -1.39 5.89 -4.78
CA ARG A 176 -2.62 6.07 -4.04
C ARG A 176 -3.56 6.98 -4.84
N ALA A 177 -4.29 6.38 -5.76
CA ALA A 177 -5.16 7.12 -6.67
C ALA A 177 -6.14 8.03 -5.92
N ASN A 178 -6.48 9.17 -6.50
CA ASN A 178 -7.32 10.21 -5.88
C ASN A 178 -6.67 10.97 -4.70
N PHE A 179 -5.36 10.80 -4.43
CA PHE A 179 -4.62 11.54 -3.41
C PHE A 179 -3.64 12.54 -4.03
N ASP A 180 -3.35 13.59 -3.26
CA ASP A 180 -2.42 14.67 -3.63
C ASP A 180 -1.49 14.93 -2.45
N TYR A 181 -0.22 14.68 -2.63
CA TYR A 181 0.86 14.89 -1.66
C TYR A 181 1.74 16.10 -2.03
N SER A 182 1.39 16.85 -3.08
CA SER A 182 2.21 17.95 -3.61
C SER A 182 2.46 19.07 -2.60
N ALA A 183 1.52 19.29 -1.68
CA ALA A 183 1.69 20.28 -0.61
C ALA A 183 2.84 19.96 0.35
N GLU A 184 3.25 18.68 0.44
CA GLU A 184 4.33 18.19 1.27
C GLU A 184 5.60 17.88 0.47
N GLY A 185 5.58 18.14 -0.86
CA GLY A 185 6.67 17.84 -1.78
C GLY A 185 6.61 16.44 -2.40
N GLY A 186 5.52 15.70 -2.18
CA GLY A 186 5.28 14.39 -2.77
C GLY A 186 4.52 14.46 -4.11
N PRO A 187 4.19 13.30 -4.71
CA PRO A 187 3.49 13.23 -5.99
C PRO A 187 2.00 13.55 -5.89
N ASP A 188 1.41 13.92 -7.02
CA ASP A 188 -0.04 14.09 -7.20
C ASP A 188 -0.62 12.91 -8.01
N TYR A 189 -1.37 12.04 -7.33
CA TYR A 189 -1.97 10.85 -7.92
C TYR A 189 -3.46 11.02 -8.29
N ARG A 190 -3.99 12.25 -8.29
CA ARG A 190 -5.42 12.49 -8.56
C ARG A 190 -5.85 12.05 -9.95
N ALA A 191 -4.95 12.11 -10.93
CA ALA A 191 -5.24 11.76 -12.32
C ALA A 191 -4.90 10.29 -12.65
N HIS A 192 -4.41 9.49 -11.68
CA HIS A 192 -4.07 8.10 -11.92
C HIS A 192 -5.32 7.21 -11.91
N PRO A 193 -5.35 6.17 -12.76
CA PRO A 193 -6.44 5.19 -12.76
C PRO A 193 -6.42 4.34 -11.49
N LEU A 194 -7.56 3.72 -11.17
CA LEU A 194 -7.68 2.74 -10.09
C LEU A 194 -7.37 1.31 -10.56
N ALA A 195 -7.61 1.03 -11.84
CA ALA A 195 -7.30 -0.28 -12.41
C ALA A 195 -5.78 -0.47 -12.53
N PRO A 196 -5.25 -1.68 -12.36
CA PRO A 196 -3.85 -1.99 -12.63
C PRO A 196 -3.42 -1.59 -14.04
N TYR A 197 -2.18 -1.14 -14.22
CA TYR A 197 -1.67 -0.73 -15.52
C TYR A 197 -0.16 -0.95 -15.67
N TRP A 198 0.28 -1.12 -16.90
CA TRP A 198 1.68 -1.26 -17.24
C TRP A 198 2.37 0.10 -17.33
N MET A 199 3.50 0.23 -16.67
CA MET A 199 4.30 1.46 -16.69
C MET A 199 5.11 1.62 -17.96
N ASP A 200 5.27 0.55 -18.74
CA ASP A 200 6.06 0.55 -19.96
C ASP A 200 5.46 -0.36 -21.04
N PRO A 201 5.72 -0.05 -22.34
CA PRO A 201 5.22 -0.88 -23.44
C PRO A 201 5.76 -2.31 -23.45
N GLY A 202 6.93 -2.54 -22.81
CA GLY A 202 7.52 -3.88 -22.68
C GLY A 202 6.88 -4.72 -21.58
N LYS A 203 5.91 -4.17 -20.85
CA LYS A 203 5.16 -4.82 -19.77
C LYS A 203 6.10 -5.43 -18.73
N SER A 204 7.10 -4.68 -18.31
CA SER A 204 8.11 -5.13 -17.35
C SER A 204 7.85 -4.67 -15.91
N LEU A 205 7.08 -3.59 -15.73
CA LEU A 205 6.68 -3.04 -14.42
C LEU A 205 5.17 -2.80 -14.41
N LEU A 206 4.49 -3.49 -13.52
CA LEU A 206 3.04 -3.38 -13.29
C LEU A 206 2.77 -2.47 -12.08
N GLU A 207 1.92 -1.48 -12.25
CA GLU A 207 1.39 -0.69 -11.15
C GLU A 207 0.10 -1.32 -10.62
N LEU A 208 0.01 -1.50 -9.30
CA LEU A 208 -1.18 -1.92 -8.57
C LEU A 208 -1.64 -0.79 -7.64
N PRO A 209 -2.47 0.15 -8.12
CA PRO A 209 -2.91 1.27 -7.30
C PRO A 209 -3.71 0.82 -6.07
N LEU A 210 -3.47 1.45 -4.93
CA LEU A 210 -4.30 1.25 -3.74
C LEU A 210 -5.74 1.65 -4.06
N THR A 211 -6.68 0.77 -3.76
CA THR A 211 -8.08 1.00 -4.11
C THR A 211 -8.68 2.13 -3.27
N THR A 212 -9.01 3.22 -3.93
CA THR A 212 -9.60 4.41 -3.33
C THR A 212 -10.67 4.96 -4.24
N VAL A 213 -11.92 4.99 -3.80
CA VAL A 213 -13.06 5.43 -4.59
C VAL A 213 -13.68 6.70 -4.01
N TYR A 214 -14.47 7.39 -4.83
CA TYR A 214 -15.40 8.41 -4.36
C TYR A 214 -16.80 7.82 -4.22
N TRP A 215 -17.49 8.15 -3.12
CA TRP A 215 -18.86 7.78 -2.85
C TRP A 215 -19.75 9.01 -2.74
N GLY A 216 -21.06 8.84 -3.00
CA GLY A 216 -22.08 9.87 -2.90
C GLY A 216 -22.60 10.36 -4.25
N MET A 217 -23.59 11.26 -4.21
CA MET A 217 -24.26 11.77 -5.42
C MET A 217 -23.30 12.48 -6.39
N LEU A 218 -22.22 13.07 -5.87
CA LEU A 218 -21.22 13.80 -6.63
C LEU A 218 -19.95 12.96 -6.92
N ARG A 219 -20.02 11.63 -6.76
CA ARG A 219 -18.83 10.75 -6.88
C ARG A 219 -18.11 10.89 -8.24
N ARG A 220 -18.85 11.07 -9.32
CA ARG A 220 -18.28 11.23 -10.67
C ARG A 220 -17.46 12.51 -10.85
N GLN A 221 -17.74 13.54 -10.05
CA GLN A 221 -17.01 14.80 -9.99
C GLN A 221 -16.00 14.84 -8.82
N GLY A 222 -15.87 13.73 -8.06
CA GLY A 222 -15.05 13.65 -6.86
C GLY A 222 -13.62 14.11 -7.06
N GLN A 223 -12.99 13.71 -8.16
CA GLN A 223 -11.63 14.09 -8.53
C GLN A 223 -11.42 15.62 -8.55
N TYR A 224 -12.41 16.39 -8.97
CA TYR A 224 -12.33 17.84 -9.05
C TYR A 224 -12.84 18.53 -7.80
N LEU A 225 -13.92 18.03 -7.21
CA LEU A 225 -14.59 18.66 -6.09
C LEU A 225 -13.90 18.38 -4.74
N PHE A 226 -13.42 17.15 -4.52
CA PHE A 226 -12.88 16.76 -3.25
C PHE A 226 -11.65 17.58 -2.82
N PRO A 227 -10.69 17.95 -3.69
CA PRO A 227 -9.58 18.82 -3.34
C PRO A 227 -10.00 20.21 -2.86
N LEU A 228 -11.08 20.77 -3.44
CA LEU A 228 -11.64 22.07 -3.05
C LEU A 228 -12.34 21.96 -1.69
N VAL A 229 -13.11 20.90 -1.50
CA VAL A 229 -13.86 20.62 -0.27
C VAL A 229 -12.89 20.36 0.90
N ARG A 230 -11.81 19.62 0.67
CA ARG A 230 -10.82 19.29 1.71
C ARG A 230 -10.16 20.51 2.32
N ARG A 231 -10.00 21.60 1.55
CA ARG A 231 -9.43 22.87 2.05
C ARG A 231 -10.38 23.63 3.00
N ALA A 232 -11.65 23.26 3.04
CA ALA A 232 -12.68 23.95 3.81
C ALA A 232 -12.96 23.30 5.20
N GLY A 233 -11.93 22.78 5.87
CA GLY A 233 -11.97 22.30 7.25
C GLY A 233 -12.97 21.16 7.47
N ARG A 234 -14.12 21.43 8.11
CA ARG A 234 -15.13 20.41 8.47
C ARG A 234 -16.08 20.03 7.33
N LEU A 235 -15.99 20.68 6.19
CA LEU A 235 -16.91 20.47 5.06
C LEU A 235 -16.89 19.04 4.51
N PRO A 236 -15.76 18.31 4.41
CA PRO A 236 -15.75 16.92 3.97
C PRO A 236 -16.68 16.03 4.81
N GLY A 237 -16.60 16.13 6.14
CA GLY A 237 -17.45 15.34 7.03
C GLY A 237 -18.94 15.70 6.94
N VAL A 238 -19.29 16.94 6.62
CA VAL A 238 -20.69 17.35 6.37
C VAL A 238 -21.19 16.74 5.06
N LEU A 239 -20.40 16.80 3.99
CA LEU A 239 -20.78 16.24 2.68
C LEU A 239 -20.90 14.72 2.72
N SER A 240 -20.03 14.04 3.47
CA SER A 240 -20.12 12.60 3.70
C SER A 240 -21.44 12.26 4.41
N ARG A 241 -21.77 12.92 5.53
CA ARG A 241 -23.03 12.70 6.27
C ARG A 241 -24.29 12.97 5.44
N LEU A 242 -24.23 13.89 4.49
CA LEU A 242 -25.32 14.19 3.57
C LEU A 242 -25.36 13.25 2.35
N GLY A 243 -24.44 12.27 2.25
CA GLY A 243 -24.36 11.36 1.11
C GLY A 243 -23.94 12.04 -0.20
N LEU A 244 -23.30 13.21 -0.13
CA LEU A 244 -22.95 14.00 -1.30
C LEU A 244 -21.58 13.62 -1.89
N LEU A 245 -20.54 13.59 -1.05
CA LEU A 245 -19.19 13.26 -1.51
C LEU A 245 -18.31 12.78 -0.34
N GLU A 246 -17.71 11.62 -0.52
CA GLU A 246 -16.75 11.02 0.38
C GLU A 246 -15.65 10.33 -0.43
N ARG A 247 -14.42 10.31 0.09
CA ARG A 247 -13.34 9.52 -0.46
C ARG A 247 -13.06 8.35 0.47
N ILE A 248 -13.21 7.13 -0.04
CA ILE A 248 -13.08 5.89 0.71
C ILE A 248 -11.86 5.12 0.19
N ALA A 249 -10.85 4.92 1.04
CA ALA A 249 -9.76 4.00 0.80
C ALA A 249 -10.09 2.63 1.42
N LEU A 250 -9.62 1.54 0.82
CA LEU A 250 -9.84 0.20 1.39
C LEU A 250 -8.79 -0.11 2.46
N THR A 251 -9.04 0.38 3.67
CA THR A 251 -8.19 0.22 4.85
C THR A 251 -9.03 0.21 6.12
N PRO A 252 -8.67 -0.55 7.17
CA PRO A 252 -9.33 -0.45 8.49
C PRO A 252 -8.98 0.86 9.22
N GLU A 253 -8.01 1.61 8.73
CA GLU A 253 -7.47 2.81 9.38
C GLU A 253 -8.32 4.04 9.04
N GLY A 254 -9.24 4.34 9.95
CA GLY A 254 -10.13 5.50 9.82
C GLY A 254 -11.29 5.34 8.84
N VAL A 255 -11.54 4.10 8.37
CA VAL A 255 -12.67 3.75 7.50
C VAL A 255 -13.52 2.67 8.19
N SER A 256 -14.79 2.92 8.38
CA SER A 256 -15.72 1.94 8.96
C SER A 256 -15.99 0.78 7.99
N VAL A 257 -16.50 -0.33 8.52
CA VAL A 257 -16.90 -1.49 7.69
C VAL A 257 -17.93 -1.10 6.63
N ASP A 258 -18.92 -0.28 6.99
CA ASP A 258 -19.99 0.13 6.07
C ASP A 258 -19.44 1.02 4.95
N GLU A 259 -18.46 1.88 5.24
CA GLU A 259 -17.74 2.66 4.22
C GLU A 259 -16.92 1.75 3.32
N ALA A 260 -16.18 0.78 3.88
CA ALA A 260 -15.41 -0.18 3.10
C ALA A 260 -16.31 -1.00 2.17
N ILE A 261 -17.46 -1.49 2.65
CA ILE A 261 -18.45 -2.20 1.84
C ILE A 261 -18.93 -1.32 0.67
N ARG A 262 -19.30 -0.06 0.93
CA ARG A 262 -19.65 0.88 -0.15
C ARG A 262 -18.50 1.07 -1.14
N GLY A 263 -17.27 1.16 -0.63
CA GLY A 263 -16.07 1.28 -1.46
C GLY A 263 -15.84 0.07 -2.36
N ILE A 264 -16.04 -1.13 -1.84
CA ILE A 264 -15.95 -2.39 -2.59
C ILE A 264 -17.01 -2.41 -3.69
N ASP A 265 -18.27 -2.11 -3.36
CA ASP A 265 -19.35 -2.11 -4.36
C ASP A 265 -19.05 -1.16 -5.51
N ILE A 266 -18.63 0.07 -5.21
CA ILE A 266 -18.27 1.05 -6.25
C ILE A 266 -17.13 0.55 -7.12
N ALA A 267 -16.07 0.01 -6.51
CA ALA A 267 -14.93 -0.51 -7.26
C ALA A 267 -15.34 -1.66 -8.21
N LEU A 268 -16.20 -2.56 -7.73
CA LEU A 268 -16.73 -3.66 -8.53
C LEU A 268 -17.69 -3.20 -9.63
N ASP A 269 -18.54 -2.22 -9.36
CA ASP A 269 -19.47 -1.64 -10.32
C ASP A 269 -18.72 -0.84 -11.41
N ASP A 270 -17.60 -0.21 -11.05
CA ASP A 270 -16.70 0.47 -11.98
C ASP A 270 -15.77 -0.54 -12.73
N GLY A 271 -15.94 -1.85 -12.48
CA GLY A 271 -15.28 -2.94 -13.22
C GLY A 271 -13.85 -3.25 -12.80
N LEU A 272 -13.40 -2.85 -11.59
CA LEU A 272 -12.05 -3.18 -11.13
C LEU A 272 -11.87 -4.70 -10.99
N PRO A 273 -10.85 -5.28 -11.63
CA PRO A 273 -10.56 -6.71 -11.54
C PRO A 273 -9.84 -7.10 -10.25
N LEU A 274 -9.15 -6.12 -9.62
CA LEU A 274 -8.32 -6.32 -8.44
C LEU A 274 -8.57 -5.20 -7.42
N LEU A 275 -8.87 -5.59 -6.18
CA LEU A 275 -8.91 -4.69 -5.04
C LEU A 275 -7.59 -4.79 -4.26
N VAL A 276 -6.98 -3.65 -3.95
CA VAL A 276 -5.75 -3.57 -3.16
C VAL A 276 -6.09 -2.93 -1.82
N PHE A 277 -6.10 -3.75 -0.77
CA PHE A 277 -6.24 -3.31 0.62
C PHE A 277 -4.86 -2.96 1.20
N SER A 278 -4.81 -2.02 2.14
CA SER A 278 -3.58 -1.69 2.84
C SER A 278 -3.85 -1.25 4.28
N PHE A 279 -2.87 -1.51 5.17
CA PHE A 279 -2.79 -0.91 6.50
C PHE A 279 -1.35 -0.99 7.02
N HIS A 280 -1.05 -0.29 8.13
CA HIS A 280 0.28 -0.24 8.72
C HIS A 280 0.40 -1.24 9.88
N SER A 281 1.47 -2.04 9.90
CA SER A 281 1.69 -3.08 10.91
C SER A 281 1.71 -2.58 12.36
N PRO A 282 2.17 -1.35 12.68
CA PRO A 282 2.05 -0.80 14.03
C PRO A 282 0.61 -0.71 14.56
N SER A 283 -0.41 -0.69 13.68
CA SER A 283 -1.83 -0.78 14.10
C SER A 283 -2.21 -2.13 14.73
N LEU A 284 -1.34 -3.14 14.66
CA LEU A 284 -1.54 -4.41 15.35
C LEU A 284 -1.21 -4.36 16.86
N HIS A 285 -0.66 -3.24 17.32
CA HIS A 285 -0.37 -3.01 18.73
C HIS A 285 -0.99 -1.69 19.19
N PRO A 286 -1.84 -1.69 20.25
CA PRO A 286 -2.48 -0.48 20.74
C PRO A 286 -1.49 0.61 21.13
N GLY A 287 -1.75 1.84 20.68
CA GLY A 287 -0.96 3.03 21.05
C GLY A 287 0.12 3.44 20.03
N HIS A 288 0.39 2.63 19.00
CA HIS A 288 1.42 2.94 18.00
C HIS A 288 0.89 3.66 16.75
N THR A 289 -0.42 3.74 16.60
CA THR A 289 -1.06 4.54 15.54
C THR A 289 -2.24 5.34 16.08
N PRO A 290 -2.65 6.42 15.42
CA PRO A 290 -3.83 7.17 15.84
C PRO A 290 -5.15 6.38 15.67
N TYR A 291 -5.11 5.25 14.98
CA TYR A 291 -6.29 4.44 14.63
C TYR A 291 -6.60 3.35 15.66
N VAL A 292 -5.57 2.76 16.27
CA VAL A 292 -5.68 1.70 17.28
C VAL A 292 -5.00 2.16 18.57
N ARG A 293 -5.80 2.64 19.51
CA ARG A 293 -5.32 3.23 20.77
C ARG A 293 -5.53 2.32 21.99
N SER A 294 -6.41 1.35 21.86
CA SER A 294 -6.82 0.42 22.92
C SER A 294 -6.99 -1.01 22.40
N ASP A 295 -7.04 -1.97 23.31
CA ASP A 295 -7.36 -3.37 22.95
C ASP A 295 -8.73 -3.49 22.26
N ARG A 296 -9.69 -2.65 22.61
CA ARG A 296 -10.98 -2.59 21.93
C ARG A 296 -10.83 -2.17 20.46
N ASP A 297 -10.04 -1.14 20.19
CA ASP A 297 -9.81 -0.71 18.80
C ASP A 297 -9.08 -1.81 18.00
N LEU A 298 -8.23 -2.59 18.66
CA LEU A 298 -7.59 -3.76 18.05
C LEU A 298 -8.60 -4.86 17.74
N ASP A 299 -9.55 -5.13 18.64
CA ASP A 299 -10.63 -6.09 18.39
C ASP A 299 -11.53 -5.60 17.25
N ASP A 300 -11.85 -4.31 17.20
CA ASP A 300 -12.61 -3.67 16.11
C ASP A 300 -11.86 -3.77 14.77
N LEU A 301 -10.52 -3.65 14.75
CA LEU A 301 -9.70 -3.85 13.56
C LEU A 301 -9.80 -5.29 13.02
N TYR A 302 -9.71 -6.31 13.89
CA TYR A 302 -9.89 -7.70 13.48
C TYR A 302 -11.33 -8.00 13.03
N ASP A 303 -12.34 -7.39 13.67
CA ASP A 303 -13.74 -7.51 13.25
C ASP A 303 -13.96 -6.86 11.88
N TRP A 304 -13.34 -5.71 11.63
CA TRP A 304 -13.36 -5.06 10.33
C TRP A 304 -12.84 -5.99 9.23
N TRP A 305 -11.67 -6.61 9.43
CA TRP A 305 -11.09 -7.53 8.46
C TRP A 305 -12.00 -8.74 8.22
N ARG A 306 -12.54 -9.34 9.27
CA ARG A 306 -13.44 -10.50 9.16
C ARG A 306 -14.66 -10.16 8.33
N ARG A 307 -15.34 -9.07 8.66
CA ARG A 307 -16.57 -8.63 7.95
C ARG A 307 -16.29 -8.25 6.49
N VAL A 308 -15.16 -7.63 6.21
CA VAL A 308 -14.77 -7.27 4.85
C VAL A 308 -14.41 -8.51 4.03
N PHE A 309 -13.72 -9.48 4.59
CA PHE A 309 -13.43 -10.74 3.89
C PHE A 309 -14.71 -11.55 3.64
N ASP A 310 -15.61 -11.62 4.60
CA ASP A 310 -16.92 -12.26 4.42
C ASP A 310 -17.72 -11.55 3.30
N TYR A 311 -17.67 -10.22 3.25
CA TYR A 311 -18.33 -9.47 2.19
C TYR A 311 -17.67 -9.69 0.82
N CYS A 312 -16.37 -9.71 0.74
CA CYS A 312 -15.65 -10.07 -0.49
C CYS A 312 -16.06 -11.47 -0.98
N ALA A 313 -16.15 -12.45 -0.09
CA ALA A 313 -16.62 -13.80 -0.43
C ALA A 313 -18.06 -13.80 -0.96
N LEU A 314 -18.97 -13.04 -0.34
CA LEU A 314 -20.36 -12.85 -0.79
C LEU A 314 -20.42 -12.24 -2.21
N ARG A 315 -19.50 -11.33 -2.54
CA ARG A 315 -19.40 -10.66 -3.85
C ARG A 315 -18.54 -11.45 -4.86
N GLU A 316 -18.15 -12.68 -4.53
CA GLU A 316 -17.29 -13.54 -5.35
C GLU A 316 -15.92 -12.92 -5.67
N VAL A 317 -15.43 -12.05 -4.78
CA VAL A 317 -14.07 -11.50 -4.83
C VAL A 317 -13.16 -12.39 -3.98
N ARG A 318 -12.24 -13.10 -4.61
CA ARG A 318 -11.38 -14.08 -3.95
C ARG A 318 -10.00 -13.50 -3.65
N PRO A 319 -9.32 -13.95 -2.58
CA PRO A 319 -7.94 -13.56 -2.36
C PRO A 319 -7.03 -14.05 -3.49
N THR A 320 -5.94 -13.34 -3.71
CA THR A 320 -4.89 -13.75 -4.65
C THR A 320 -3.51 -13.39 -4.09
N THR A 321 -2.46 -13.83 -4.74
CA THR A 321 -1.05 -13.57 -4.43
C THR A 321 -0.40 -12.77 -5.55
N ILE A 322 0.79 -12.25 -5.31
CA ILE A 322 1.60 -11.59 -6.35
C ILE A 322 1.89 -12.57 -7.49
N GLY A 323 2.23 -13.82 -7.14
CA GLY A 323 2.39 -14.89 -8.13
C GLY A 323 1.13 -15.13 -8.95
N GLY A 324 -0.05 -15.12 -8.32
CA GLY A 324 -1.34 -15.26 -8.99
C GLY A 324 -1.66 -14.09 -9.95
N ILE A 325 -1.34 -12.85 -9.54
CA ILE A 325 -1.49 -11.65 -10.39
C ILE A 325 -0.57 -11.75 -11.61
N MET A 326 0.73 -12.04 -11.39
CA MET A 326 1.72 -12.10 -12.47
C MET A 326 1.49 -13.27 -13.43
N GLY A 327 0.86 -14.35 -12.97
CA GLY A 327 0.46 -15.49 -13.80
C GLY A 327 -0.79 -15.24 -14.65
N ALA A 328 -1.65 -14.31 -14.22
CA ALA A 328 -2.92 -14.03 -14.89
C ALA A 328 -2.92 -12.75 -15.74
N VAL A 329 -1.97 -11.84 -15.53
CA VAL A 329 -1.88 -10.59 -16.28
C VAL A 329 -1.33 -10.86 -17.70
N GLU A 330 -2.00 -10.34 -18.72
CA GLU A 330 -1.59 -10.46 -20.13
C GLU A 330 -0.31 -9.63 -20.39
N ARG A 331 0.70 -10.28 -20.92
CA ARG A 331 1.96 -9.65 -21.33
C ARG A 331 2.00 -9.39 -22.83
#